data_2d10a54adaecf94bb0772c5cf558bb18
#
_entry.id   2d10a54adaecf94bb0772c5cf558bb18
#
_cell.length_a   1.000
_cell.length_b   1.000
_cell.length_c   1.000
_cell.angle_alpha   90.00
_cell.angle_beta   90.00
_cell.angle_gamma   90.00
#
_symmetry.space_group_name_H-M   'P 1'
#
loop_
_entity.id
_entity.type
_entity.pdbx_description
1 polymer ?
#
loop_
_entity_poly.entity_id
_entity_poly.type
_entity_poly.pdbx_seq_one_letter_code
_entity_poly.pdbx_strand_id
1 'polypeptide(L)'
;MRYKIRYFIESGNPVLDTPDDWGSAYLFIPKLSKGKKAPAIVAMHQDDVYFHIGKSEPAGLMGDSTMSYGKELFERGYVVICPDRFYHADRRKTCQDWGDLSENDYERDFFTQEKRIGVLLSEGRNTWGKEAFDFSRAVDVLATLPEVDMNNLGAIGHSAGANALSYCLFFEPRIKAAVANCGMSEINDYYNYNRPGTVPSSLALPGSVKYGVDTHDYVAGIAPRALFISEGAHQWGDGKPDPHDKNFAEELELFKNAYLKNGGKDIVTILFEENGGRHCFPSKVKEQAYTWLDKHLK
;
A
#
# COMPACT_ATOMS: atom_id res chain seq x y z
N MET A 1 -17.41 -14.09 5.88
CA MET A 1 -16.61 -14.67 6.97
C MET A 1 -15.28 -13.94 7.05
N ARG A 2 -14.67 -13.86 8.23
CA ARG A 2 -13.36 -13.23 8.44
C ARG A 2 -12.42 -14.25 9.07
N TYR A 3 -11.20 -14.32 8.53
CA TYR A 3 -10.14 -15.19 9.01
C TYR A 3 -8.90 -14.36 9.31
N LYS A 4 -8.12 -14.70 10.34
CA LYS A 4 -6.73 -14.30 10.48
C LYS A 4 -5.90 -15.45 9.92
N ILE A 5 -5.08 -15.16 8.90
CA ILE A 5 -4.28 -16.16 8.22
C ILE A 5 -2.79 -15.86 8.34
N ARG A 6 -2.00 -16.90 8.13
CA ARG A 6 -0.56 -16.84 8.04
C ARG A 6 -0.14 -17.62 6.79
N TYR A 7 0.81 -17.09 6.01
CA TYR A 7 1.29 -17.71 4.80
C TYR A 7 2.80 -17.53 4.66
N PHE A 8 3.45 -18.51 4.04
CA PHE A 8 4.89 -18.48 3.81
C PHE A 8 5.25 -17.42 2.76
N ILE A 9 6.27 -16.64 3.03
CA ILE A 9 6.79 -15.64 2.11
C ILE A 9 8.12 -16.14 1.53
N GLU A 10 9.15 -16.30 2.37
CA GLU A 10 10.48 -16.74 1.95
C GLU A 10 11.24 -17.39 3.10
N SER A 11 12.25 -18.19 2.76
CA SER A 11 13.14 -18.80 3.75
C SER A 11 14.05 -17.76 4.37
N GLY A 12 14.38 -17.98 5.64
CA GLY A 12 15.37 -17.17 6.35
C GLY A 12 16.76 -17.27 5.75
N ASN A 13 17.61 -16.31 6.11
CA ASN A 13 19.00 -16.28 5.67
C ASN A 13 19.87 -17.10 6.64
N PRO A 14 20.48 -18.22 6.20
CA PRO A 14 21.29 -19.07 7.07
C PRO A 14 22.61 -18.42 7.51
N VAL A 15 23.11 -17.42 6.78
CA VAL A 15 24.34 -16.69 7.15
C VAL A 15 24.08 -15.73 8.32
N LEU A 16 22.88 -15.16 8.35
CA LEU A 16 22.47 -14.20 9.39
C LEU A 16 21.64 -14.86 10.50
N ASP A 17 21.42 -16.18 10.41
CA ASP A 17 20.54 -16.94 11.31
C ASP A 17 19.17 -16.30 11.50
N THR A 18 18.61 -15.77 10.39
CA THR A 18 17.27 -15.21 10.41
C THR A 18 16.21 -16.28 10.15
N PRO A 19 15.08 -16.25 10.86
CA PRO A 19 14.01 -17.22 10.65
C PRO A 19 13.31 -17.01 9.30
N ASP A 20 12.55 -18.02 8.88
CA ASP A 20 11.63 -17.91 7.76
C ASP A 20 10.68 -16.73 7.94
N ASP A 21 10.46 -16.00 6.84
CA ASP A 21 9.51 -14.88 6.81
C ASP A 21 8.10 -15.37 6.47
N TRP A 22 7.16 -14.96 7.31
CA TRP A 22 5.76 -15.33 7.20
C TRP A 22 4.89 -14.09 7.12
N GLY A 23 4.06 -14.01 6.08
CA GLY A 23 3.00 -13.03 5.98
C GLY A 23 1.89 -13.31 7.00
N SER A 24 1.24 -12.26 7.46
CA SER A 24 0.02 -12.31 8.25
C SER A 24 -1.01 -11.40 7.62
N ALA A 25 -2.27 -11.83 7.53
CA ALA A 25 -3.34 -11.04 6.96
C ALA A 25 -4.68 -11.30 7.64
N TYR A 26 -5.60 -10.34 7.51
CA TYR A 26 -7.03 -10.62 7.61
C TYR A 26 -7.58 -10.91 6.23
N LEU A 27 -8.30 -12.02 6.11
CA LEU A 27 -8.98 -12.46 4.90
C LEU A 27 -10.49 -12.44 5.11
N PHE A 28 -11.19 -11.74 4.24
CA PHE A 28 -12.65 -11.64 4.25
C PHE A 28 -13.21 -12.33 3.01
N ILE A 29 -14.13 -13.28 3.22
CA ILE A 29 -14.80 -14.01 2.14
C ILE A 29 -16.31 -13.78 2.27
N PRO A 30 -16.98 -13.15 1.28
CA PRO A 30 -18.41 -12.95 1.29
C PRO A 30 -19.15 -14.28 1.18
N LYS A 31 -20.42 -14.29 1.59
CA LYS A 31 -21.26 -15.47 1.40
C LYS A 31 -21.66 -15.56 -0.07
N LEU A 32 -21.13 -16.55 -0.76
CA LEU A 32 -21.42 -16.80 -2.17
C LEU A 32 -22.32 -18.03 -2.33
N SER A 33 -23.10 -18.06 -3.40
CA SER A 33 -23.78 -19.28 -3.84
C SER A 33 -22.75 -20.31 -4.31
N LYS A 34 -23.06 -21.60 -4.18
CA LYS A 34 -22.17 -22.70 -4.56
C LYS A 34 -21.64 -22.52 -6.00
N GLY A 35 -20.32 -22.56 -6.16
CA GLY A 35 -19.63 -22.44 -7.44
C GLY A 35 -19.55 -21.02 -8.01
N LYS A 36 -20.05 -20.01 -7.29
CA LYS A 36 -19.86 -18.59 -7.68
C LYS A 36 -18.54 -18.08 -7.15
N LYS A 37 -17.95 -17.17 -7.91
CA LYS A 37 -16.72 -16.46 -7.58
C LYS A 37 -17.02 -14.96 -7.42
N ALA A 38 -16.19 -14.28 -6.65
CA ALA A 38 -16.22 -12.83 -6.48
C ALA A 38 -14.88 -12.21 -6.90
N PRO A 39 -14.88 -10.95 -7.36
CA PRO A 39 -13.65 -10.20 -7.53
C PRO A 39 -12.94 -10.03 -6.19
N ALA A 40 -11.63 -9.84 -6.22
CA ALA A 40 -10.87 -9.72 -4.98
C ALA A 40 -10.00 -8.47 -4.93
N ILE A 41 -9.73 -7.99 -3.70
CA ILE A 41 -8.96 -6.78 -3.41
C ILE A 41 -7.83 -7.10 -2.44
N VAL A 42 -6.63 -6.61 -2.73
CA VAL A 42 -5.55 -6.46 -1.75
C VAL A 42 -5.63 -5.07 -1.15
N ALA A 43 -5.87 -4.96 0.15
CA ALA A 43 -6.02 -3.70 0.89
C ALA A 43 -4.77 -3.43 1.73
N MET A 44 -3.91 -2.52 1.26
CA MET A 44 -2.63 -2.17 1.86
C MET A 44 -2.80 -1.07 2.91
N HIS A 45 -2.37 -1.34 4.15
CA HIS A 45 -2.44 -0.37 5.24
C HIS A 45 -1.38 0.72 5.13
N GLN A 46 -1.60 1.85 5.82
CA GLN A 46 -0.66 2.96 5.95
C GLN A 46 0.46 2.66 6.97
N ASP A 47 1.47 3.52 7.00
CA ASP A 47 2.47 3.60 8.07
C ASP A 47 1.99 4.59 9.12
N ASP A 48 1.20 4.17 10.04
CA ASP A 48 0.93 5.00 11.20
C ASP A 48 2.14 4.96 12.16
N VAL A 49 2.26 5.98 13.02
CA VAL A 49 3.17 5.98 14.18
C VAL A 49 2.94 4.78 15.11
N TYR A 50 1.93 4.00 14.83
CA TYR A 50 1.50 2.81 15.55
C TYR A 50 1.76 1.55 14.74
N PHE A 51 3.01 1.15 14.61
CA PHE A 51 3.43 -0.05 13.86
C PHE A 51 2.68 -1.34 14.24
N HIS A 52 2.09 -1.40 15.44
CA HIS A 52 1.34 -2.56 15.90
C HIS A 52 -0.05 -2.70 15.27
N ILE A 53 -0.59 -1.66 14.65
CA ILE A 53 -1.93 -1.66 14.05
C ILE A 53 -1.94 -2.46 12.73
N GLY A 54 -1.11 -2.05 11.77
CA GLY A 54 -0.94 -2.73 10.49
C GLY A 54 -2.27 -3.08 9.80
N LYS A 55 -2.39 -4.35 9.41
CA LYS A 55 -3.59 -4.92 8.74
C LYS A 55 -4.91 -4.71 9.47
N SER A 56 -4.86 -4.42 10.78
CA SER A 56 -6.08 -4.26 11.59
C SER A 56 -6.87 -3.01 11.22
N GLU A 57 -6.20 -1.99 10.66
CA GLU A 57 -6.84 -0.73 10.28
C GLU A 57 -7.73 -0.89 9.04
N PRO A 58 -7.24 -1.32 7.85
CA PRO A 58 -8.12 -1.55 6.71
C PRO A 58 -9.14 -2.67 6.97
N ALA A 59 -8.88 -3.57 7.91
CA ALA A 59 -9.84 -4.59 8.36
C ALA A 59 -10.93 -4.04 9.30
N GLY A 60 -10.87 -2.77 9.71
CA GLY A 60 -11.82 -2.12 10.61
C GLY A 60 -11.84 -2.70 12.03
N LEU A 61 -10.67 -3.09 12.55
CA LEU A 61 -10.51 -3.73 13.87
C LEU A 61 -9.77 -2.85 14.87
N MET A 62 -8.85 -2.02 14.40
CA MET A 62 -8.06 -1.07 15.20
C MET A 62 -7.71 0.13 14.32
N GLY A 63 -7.19 1.20 14.93
CA GLY A 63 -6.76 2.39 14.23
C GLY A 63 -7.90 3.35 13.88
N ASP A 64 -7.71 4.14 12.83
CA ASP A 64 -8.71 5.09 12.36
C ASP A 64 -9.85 4.37 11.63
N SER A 65 -11.06 4.47 12.17
CA SER A 65 -12.26 3.86 11.58
C SER A 65 -12.57 4.37 10.17
N THR A 66 -12.09 5.56 9.80
CA THR A 66 -12.25 6.11 8.46
C THR A 66 -11.37 5.39 7.43
N MET A 67 -10.38 4.63 7.88
CA MET A 67 -9.47 3.83 7.04
C MET A 67 -9.90 2.38 6.90
N SER A 68 -11.13 2.02 7.26
CA SER A 68 -11.67 0.64 7.19
C SER A 68 -12.02 0.19 5.76
N TYR A 69 -11.32 0.67 4.73
CA TYR A 69 -11.65 0.43 3.32
C TYR A 69 -11.65 -1.06 2.91
N GLY A 70 -10.85 -1.89 3.57
CA GLY A 70 -10.88 -3.34 3.32
C GLY A 70 -12.20 -3.96 3.79
N LYS A 71 -12.66 -3.62 4.98
CA LYS A 71 -13.97 -4.04 5.50
C LYS A 71 -15.11 -3.49 4.63
N GLU A 72 -15.07 -2.21 4.26
CA GLU A 72 -16.09 -1.56 3.43
C GLU A 72 -16.21 -2.23 2.06
N LEU A 73 -15.11 -2.62 1.42
CA LEU A 73 -15.10 -3.36 0.15
C LEU A 73 -15.60 -4.80 0.31
N PHE A 74 -15.28 -5.47 1.42
CA PHE A 74 -15.91 -6.76 1.72
C PHE A 74 -17.43 -6.64 1.82
N GLU A 75 -17.96 -5.61 2.48
CA GLU A 75 -19.40 -5.35 2.59
C GLU A 75 -20.03 -5.05 1.21
N ARG A 76 -19.25 -4.59 0.25
CA ARG A 76 -19.64 -4.44 -1.17
C ARG A 76 -19.52 -5.76 -1.98
N GLY A 77 -19.13 -6.87 -1.36
CA GLY A 77 -19.14 -8.20 -1.96
C GLY A 77 -17.82 -8.66 -2.57
N TYR A 78 -16.71 -7.99 -2.31
CA TYR A 78 -15.38 -8.45 -2.68
C TYR A 78 -14.85 -9.51 -1.71
N VAL A 79 -14.03 -10.44 -2.20
CA VAL A 79 -13.06 -11.11 -1.33
C VAL A 79 -11.95 -10.10 -1.04
N VAL A 80 -11.58 -9.92 0.23
CA VAL A 80 -10.56 -8.93 0.60
C VAL A 80 -9.47 -9.56 1.44
N ILE A 81 -8.21 -9.34 1.07
CA ILE A 81 -7.05 -9.64 1.90
C ILE A 81 -6.42 -8.33 2.37
N CYS A 82 -6.25 -8.18 3.69
CA CYS A 82 -5.54 -7.06 4.30
C CYS A 82 -4.24 -7.64 4.88
N PRO A 83 -3.10 -7.60 4.14
CA PRO A 83 -1.83 -8.12 4.63
C PRO A 83 -1.13 -7.12 5.55
N ASP A 84 -0.32 -7.62 6.49
CA ASP A 84 0.71 -6.80 7.13
C ASP A 84 1.83 -6.53 6.15
N ARG A 85 2.17 -5.27 5.98
CA ARG A 85 3.38 -4.87 5.30
C ARG A 85 4.62 -5.29 6.08
N PHE A 86 5.76 -5.31 5.45
CA PHE A 86 7.03 -5.64 6.06
C PHE A 86 7.24 -4.79 7.34
N TYR A 87 7.65 -5.40 8.46
CA TYR A 87 7.87 -4.85 9.81
C TYR A 87 6.65 -4.23 10.55
N HIS A 88 5.42 -4.52 10.14
CA HIS A 88 4.22 -4.08 10.86
C HIS A 88 3.51 -5.24 11.58
N ALA A 89 2.76 -4.89 12.61
CA ALA A 89 1.88 -5.78 13.40
C ALA A 89 2.51 -7.14 13.72
N ASP A 90 1.95 -8.25 13.25
CA ASP A 90 2.47 -9.59 13.54
C ASP A 90 3.88 -9.84 12.97
N ARG A 91 4.31 -9.07 11.97
CA ARG A 91 5.63 -9.19 11.33
C ARG A 91 6.72 -8.44 12.08
N ARG A 92 6.42 -7.75 13.17
CA ARG A 92 7.41 -7.18 14.10
C ARG A 92 8.13 -8.23 14.94
N LYS A 93 7.54 -9.43 15.10
CA LYS A 93 7.97 -10.52 15.99
C LYS A 93 9.30 -11.22 15.65
N THR A 94 10.07 -10.72 14.73
CA THR A 94 11.35 -11.36 14.36
C THR A 94 12.55 -10.96 15.23
N CYS A 95 12.35 -10.09 16.24
CA CYS A 95 13.37 -9.77 17.24
C CYS A 95 13.02 -10.49 18.55
N GLN A 96 13.79 -11.52 18.89
CA GLN A 96 13.51 -12.45 20.01
C GLN A 96 13.53 -11.81 21.40
N ASP A 97 14.04 -10.59 21.57
CA ASP A 97 14.34 -10.01 22.89
C ASP A 97 13.51 -8.76 23.25
N TRP A 98 12.41 -8.52 22.56
CA TRP A 98 11.77 -7.20 22.60
C TRP A 98 10.36 -7.18 23.17
N GLY A 99 10.11 -7.74 24.34
CA GLY A 99 8.91 -7.51 25.14
C GLY A 99 7.56 -7.80 24.46
N ASP A 100 6.48 -7.23 25.01
CA ASP A 100 5.15 -7.35 24.44
C ASP A 100 4.99 -6.43 23.21
N LEU A 101 4.83 -7.05 22.05
CA LEU A 101 4.65 -6.35 20.77
C LEU A 101 3.20 -5.89 20.53
N SER A 102 2.28 -6.13 21.46
CA SER A 102 0.92 -5.56 21.41
C SER A 102 0.92 -4.06 21.75
N GLU A 103 1.97 -3.59 22.44
CA GLU A 103 2.10 -2.19 22.82
C GLU A 103 2.80 -1.36 21.75
N ASN A 104 2.44 -0.09 21.69
CA ASN A 104 3.11 0.88 20.85
C ASN A 104 4.44 1.30 21.50
N ASP A 105 5.54 1.07 20.80
CA ASP A 105 6.87 1.56 21.16
C ASP A 105 7.54 2.05 19.87
N TYR A 106 7.32 3.31 19.55
CA TYR A 106 7.75 3.90 18.30
C TYR A 106 9.28 3.84 18.12
N GLU A 107 10.05 4.14 19.15
CA GLU A 107 11.52 4.16 19.05
C GLU A 107 12.06 2.75 18.75
N ARG A 108 11.57 1.75 19.48
CA ARG A 108 11.92 0.35 19.27
C ARG A 108 11.53 -0.11 17.86
N ASP A 109 10.29 0.17 17.45
CA ASP A 109 9.74 -0.28 16.18
C ASP A 109 10.47 0.39 15.02
N PHE A 110 10.76 1.69 15.11
CA PHE A 110 11.57 2.43 14.12
C PHE A 110 13.00 1.87 14.03
N PHE A 111 13.66 1.63 15.16
CA PHE A 111 15.00 1.04 15.17
C PHE A 111 15.04 -0.37 14.54
N THR A 112 13.99 -1.16 14.81
CA THR A 112 13.86 -2.50 14.21
C THR A 112 13.66 -2.43 12.71
N GLN A 113 12.87 -1.48 12.24
CA GLN A 113 12.67 -1.20 10.81
C GLN A 113 14.01 -0.89 10.14
N GLU A 114 14.76 0.07 10.67
CA GLU A 114 16.06 0.47 10.13
C GLU A 114 17.06 -0.70 10.10
N LYS A 115 17.11 -1.51 11.16
CA LYS A 115 17.94 -2.71 11.18
C LYS A 115 17.58 -3.70 10.08
N ARG A 116 16.30 -3.96 9.86
CA ARG A 116 15.84 -4.88 8.82
C ARG A 116 16.08 -4.33 7.41
N ILE A 117 15.95 -3.03 7.20
CA ILE A 117 16.35 -2.37 5.96
C ILE A 117 17.85 -2.54 5.72
N GLY A 118 18.68 -2.36 6.74
CA GLY A 118 20.12 -2.60 6.66
C GLY A 118 20.47 -4.04 6.26
N VAL A 119 19.73 -5.02 6.77
CA VAL A 119 19.87 -6.44 6.37
C VAL A 119 19.54 -6.61 4.89
N LEU A 120 18.39 -6.09 4.41
CA LEU A 120 18.01 -6.17 2.99
C LEU A 120 19.09 -5.56 2.08
N LEU A 121 19.59 -4.37 2.43
CA LEU A 121 20.67 -3.73 1.66
C LEU A 121 21.94 -4.58 1.64
N SER A 122 22.30 -5.22 2.75
CA SER A 122 23.46 -6.12 2.83
C SER A 122 23.29 -7.40 2.00
N GLU A 123 22.05 -7.79 1.74
CA GLU A 123 21.68 -8.88 0.82
C GLU A 123 21.59 -8.44 -0.65
N GLY A 124 21.87 -7.17 -0.97
CA GLY A 124 21.68 -6.60 -2.31
C GLY A 124 20.22 -6.37 -2.67
N ARG A 125 19.36 -6.27 -1.68
CA ARG A 125 17.89 -6.05 -1.80
C ARG A 125 17.53 -4.67 -1.28
N ASN A 126 16.29 -4.25 -1.50
CA ASN A 126 15.73 -3.04 -0.92
C ASN A 126 14.29 -3.26 -0.47
N THR A 127 13.73 -2.30 0.23
CA THR A 127 12.36 -2.38 0.76
C THR A 127 11.31 -2.48 -0.36
N TRP A 128 11.49 -1.78 -1.46
CA TRP A 128 10.57 -1.81 -2.62
C TRP A 128 10.44 -3.21 -3.21
N GLY A 129 11.59 -3.84 -3.47
CA GLY A 129 11.60 -5.22 -3.97
C GLY A 129 11.00 -6.20 -2.97
N LYS A 130 11.27 -6.01 -1.66
CA LYS A 130 10.70 -6.83 -0.61
C LYS A 130 9.19 -6.69 -0.52
N GLU A 131 8.67 -5.46 -0.49
CA GLU A 131 7.23 -5.22 -0.41
C GLU A 131 6.49 -5.68 -1.67
N ALA A 132 7.08 -5.48 -2.87
CA ALA A 132 6.51 -6.00 -4.11
C ALA A 132 6.44 -7.54 -4.10
N PHE A 133 7.46 -8.21 -3.59
CA PHE A 133 7.45 -9.67 -3.42
C PHE A 133 6.39 -10.11 -2.42
N ASP A 134 6.29 -9.46 -1.27
CA ASP A 134 5.28 -9.76 -0.24
C ASP A 134 3.85 -9.54 -0.75
N PHE A 135 3.65 -8.48 -1.53
CA PHE A 135 2.39 -8.20 -2.19
C PHE A 135 1.99 -9.34 -3.16
N SER A 136 2.93 -9.79 -3.97
CA SER A 136 2.71 -10.92 -4.88
C SER A 136 2.37 -12.21 -4.11
N ARG A 137 2.98 -12.45 -2.95
CA ARG A 137 2.61 -13.59 -2.07
C ARG A 137 1.18 -13.47 -1.55
N ALA A 138 0.71 -12.27 -1.21
CA ALA A 138 -0.69 -12.06 -0.84
C ALA A 138 -1.65 -12.35 -2.01
N VAL A 139 -1.27 -11.97 -3.23
CA VAL A 139 -2.02 -12.32 -4.46
C VAL A 139 -2.02 -13.83 -4.71
N ASP A 140 -0.91 -14.53 -4.43
CA ASP A 140 -0.84 -15.99 -4.53
C ASP A 140 -1.79 -16.69 -3.53
N VAL A 141 -1.95 -16.13 -2.32
CA VAL A 141 -2.97 -16.63 -1.37
C VAL A 141 -4.38 -16.53 -1.99
N LEU A 142 -4.71 -15.39 -2.60
CA LEU A 142 -6.01 -15.24 -3.29
C LEU A 142 -6.19 -16.27 -4.41
N ALA A 143 -5.12 -16.61 -5.13
CA ALA A 143 -5.16 -17.60 -6.21
C ALA A 143 -5.46 -19.03 -5.72
N THR A 144 -5.25 -19.33 -4.45
CA THR A 144 -5.59 -20.64 -3.87
C THR A 144 -7.06 -20.79 -3.51
N LEU A 145 -7.84 -19.69 -3.51
CA LEU A 145 -9.21 -19.66 -3.02
C LEU A 145 -10.21 -19.93 -4.15
N PRO A 146 -11.07 -20.95 -4.02
CA PRO A 146 -12.07 -21.26 -5.05
C PRO A 146 -13.13 -20.16 -5.21
N GLU A 147 -13.30 -19.30 -4.21
CA GLU A 147 -14.23 -18.17 -4.20
C GLU A 147 -13.74 -16.97 -5.01
N VAL A 148 -12.46 -16.93 -5.39
CA VAL A 148 -11.85 -15.77 -6.06
C VAL A 148 -11.94 -15.89 -7.58
N ASP A 149 -12.39 -14.81 -8.22
CA ASP A 149 -12.24 -14.61 -9.65
C ASP A 149 -10.89 -13.93 -9.93
N MET A 150 -9.90 -14.72 -10.33
CA MET A 150 -8.55 -14.25 -10.61
C MET A 150 -8.43 -13.30 -11.83
N ASN A 151 -9.48 -13.21 -12.66
CA ASN A 151 -9.51 -12.25 -13.77
C ASN A 151 -9.94 -10.85 -13.32
N ASN A 152 -10.42 -10.72 -12.09
CA ASN A 152 -10.97 -9.49 -11.53
C ASN A 152 -10.34 -9.17 -10.17
N LEU A 153 -9.02 -8.96 -10.18
CA LEU A 153 -8.24 -8.56 -9.02
C LEU A 153 -8.00 -7.05 -9.00
N GLY A 154 -8.16 -6.45 -7.83
CA GLY A 154 -7.85 -5.07 -7.58
C GLY A 154 -6.96 -4.86 -6.37
N ALA A 155 -6.51 -3.63 -6.18
CA ALA A 155 -5.78 -3.20 -5.00
C ALA A 155 -6.25 -1.82 -4.54
N ILE A 156 -6.10 -1.54 -3.25
CA ILE A 156 -6.35 -0.24 -2.64
C ILE A 156 -5.34 0.03 -1.53
N GLY A 157 -4.90 1.26 -1.40
CA GLY A 157 -4.02 1.69 -0.32
C GLY A 157 -4.16 3.16 -0.01
N HIS A 158 -3.81 3.52 1.22
CA HIS A 158 -3.72 4.89 1.71
C HIS A 158 -2.31 5.16 2.23
N SER A 159 -1.82 6.39 2.08
CA SER A 159 -0.52 6.83 2.61
C SER A 159 0.62 5.91 2.12
N ALA A 160 1.42 5.38 3.01
CA ALA A 160 2.48 4.43 2.68
C ALA A 160 1.96 3.15 1.98
N GLY A 161 0.71 2.73 2.22
CA GLY A 161 0.05 1.68 1.45
C GLY A 161 -0.18 2.08 -0.01
N ALA A 162 -0.55 3.34 -0.28
CA ALA A 162 -0.68 3.88 -1.63
C ALA A 162 0.69 4.06 -2.29
N ASN A 163 1.70 4.51 -1.55
CA ASN A 163 3.07 4.59 -2.03
C ASN A 163 3.57 3.20 -2.45
N ALA A 164 3.37 2.17 -1.61
CA ALA A 164 3.74 0.81 -1.95
C ALA A 164 3.06 0.31 -3.23
N LEU A 165 1.83 0.72 -3.52
CA LEU A 165 1.15 0.33 -4.74
C LEU A 165 1.85 0.84 -6.01
N SER A 166 2.57 1.96 -5.99
CA SER A 166 3.28 2.47 -7.18
C SER A 166 4.22 1.42 -7.76
N TYR A 167 5.03 0.77 -6.92
CA TYR A 167 5.97 -0.26 -7.34
C TYR A 167 5.41 -1.68 -7.26
N CYS A 168 4.53 -1.99 -6.30
CA CYS A 168 3.89 -3.31 -6.25
C CYS A 168 3.10 -3.62 -7.53
N LEU A 169 2.34 -2.65 -8.04
CA LEU A 169 1.56 -2.80 -9.25
C LEU A 169 2.45 -2.97 -10.50
N PHE A 170 3.61 -2.33 -10.53
CA PHE A 170 4.57 -2.51 -11.61
C PHE A 170 5.02 -3.98 -11.72
N PHE A 171 5.33 -4.62 -10.57
CA PHE A 171 5.81 -5.99 -10.53
C PHE A 171 4.69 -7.05 -10.49
N GLU A 172 3.43 -6.68 -10.20
CA GLU A 172 2.30 -7.61 -10.07
C GLU A 172 1.24 -7.36 -11.16
N PRO A 173 1.40 -7.94 -12.35
CA PRO A 173 0.51 -7.66 -13.49
C PRO A 173 -0.89 -8.26 -13.37
N ARG A 174 -1.14 -9.17 -12.41
CA ARG A 174 -2.48 -9.76 -12.18
C ARG A 174 -3.50 -8.76 -11.64
N ILE A 175 -3.06 -7.65 -11.05
CA ILE A 175 -3.95 -6.58 -10.60
C ILE A 175 -4.47 -5.78 -11.80
N LYS A 176 -5.78 -5.77 -12.00
CA LYS A 176 -6.47 -5.15 -13.13
C LYS A 176 -6.81 -3.67 -12.89
N ALA A 177 -7.15 -3.33 -11.65
CA ALA A 177 -7.52 -1.97 -11.26
C ALA A 177 -7.01 -1.65 -9.84
N ALA A 178 -6.53 -0.43 -9.62
CA ALA A 178 -6.02 -0.05 -8.31
C ALA A 178 -6.39 1.38 -7.92
N VAL A 179 -6.55 1.59 -6.62
CA VAL A 179 -6.83 2.88 -5.98
C VAL A 179 -5.67 3.25 -5.05
N ALA A 180 -5.05 4.38 -5.28
CA ALA A 180 -4.02 4.97 -4.42
C ALA A 180 -4.52 6.31 -3.86
N ASN A 181 -4.57 6.45 -2.55
CA ASN A 181 -4.99 7.67 -1.87
C ASN A 181 -3.89 8.23 -0.99
N CYS A 182 -3.54 9.50 -1.17
CA CYS A 182 -2.57 10.26 -0.36
C CYS A 182 -1.22 9.58 -0.17
N GLY A 183 -0.58 9.09 -1.25
CA GLY A 183 0.72 8.43 -1.08
C GLY A 183 1.45 8.11 -2.37
N MET A 184 0.85 8.39 -3.52
CA MET A 184 1.53 8.20 -4.79
C MET A 184 2.29 9.50 -5.16
N SER A 185 3.44 9.67 -4.55
CA SER A 185 4.26 10.89 -4.67
C SER A 185 5.62 10.62 -5.29
N GLU A 186 6.18 11.63 -5.98
CA GLU A 186 7.59 11.58 -6.44
C GLU A 186 8.53 11.44 -5.24
N ILE A 187 9.45 10.47 -5.31
CA ILE A 187 10.39 10.18 -4.23
C ILE A 187 11.46 11.23 -4.12
N ASN A 188 11.96 11.72 -5.28
CA ASN A 188 12.99 12.74 -5.29
C ASN A 188 12.51 14.04 -4.62
N ASP A 189 11.21 14.30 -4.61
CA ASP A 189 10.66 15.45 -3.91
C ASP A 189 10.82 15.35 -2.39
N TYR A 190 10.80 14.15 -1.81
CA TYR A 190 11.09 13.98 -0.39
C TYR A 190 12.50 14.42 -0.02
N TYR A 191 13.46 14.36 -0.94
CA TYR A 191 14.82 14.83 -0.72
C TYR A 191 14.97 16.34 -0.94
N ASN A 192 14.11 16.94 -1.76
CA ASN A 192 14.18 18.36 -2.13
C ASN A 192 13.42 19.26 -1.15
N TYR A 193 12.36 18.75 -0.53
CA TYR A 193 11.58 19.51 0.44
C TYR A 193 12.17 19.36 1.85
N ASN A 194 12.56 20.48 2.44
CA ASN A 194 13.13 20.54 3.78
C ASN A 194 12.03 20.33 4.84
N ARG A 195 11.44 19.12 4.90
CA ARG A 195 10.37 18.77 5.84
C ARG A 195 10.92 18.19 7.13
N PRO A 196 10.41 18.61 8.29
CA PRO A 196 10.64 17.89 9.53
C PRO A 196 9.93 16.53 9.45
N GLY A 197 10.70 15.46 9.49
CA GLY A 197 10.20 14.11 9.30
C GLY A 197 10.86 13.50 8.08
N THR A 198 12.03 13.03 8.26
CA THR A 198 12.95 12.32 7.37
C THR A 198 12.24 11.45 6.35
N VAL A 199 12.75 11.46 5.13
CA VAL A 199 12.52 10.38 4.18
C VAL A 199 12.94 9.09 4.86
N PRO A 200 12.04 8.18 5.18
CA PRO A 200 12.44 6.91 5.74
C PRO A 200 13.39 6.22 4.76
N SER A 201 14.46 5.60 5.25
CA SER A 201 15.35 4.78 4.41
C SER A 201 14.58 3.71 3.62
N SER A 202 13.39 3.33 4.10
CA SER A 202 12.44 2.46 3.41
C SER A 202 11.98 2.99 2.05
N LEU A 203 11.96 4.31 1.83
CA LEU A 203 11.58 4.91 0.54
C LEU A 203 12.78 5.05 -0.41
N ALA A 204 14.00 4.85 0.07
CA ALA A 204 15.18 5.00 -0.75
C ALA A 204 15.27 3.88 -1.80
N LEU A 205 15.23 4.27 -3.08
CA LEU A 205 15.50 3.37 -4.19
C LEU A 205 16.95 3.57 -4.65
N PRO A 206 17.85 2.57 -4.44
CA PRO A 206 19.25 2.70 -4.83
C PRO A 206 19.42 3.02 -6.31
N GLY A 207 20.05 4.14 -6.59
CA GLY A 207 20.34 4.60 -7.97
C GLY A 207 19.25 5.46 -8.61
N SER A 208 18.08 5.67 -7.99
CA SER A 208 16.99 6.48 -8.57
C SER A 208 17.47 7.86 -9.01
N VAL A 209 18.11 8.60 -8.13
CA VAL A 209 18.64 9.94 -8.45
C VAL A 209 19.70 9.90 -9.57
N LYS A 210 20.58 8.88 -9.54
CA LYS A 210 21.64 8.72 -10.55
C LYS A 210 21.08 8.45 -11.95
N TYR A 211 20.00 7.68 -12.04
CA TYR A 211 19.41 7.25 -13.32
C TYR A 211 18.16 8.05 -13.69
N GLY A 212 17.75 9.00 -12.85
CA GLY A 212 16.56 9.81 -13.06
C GLY A 212 15.25 9.01 -13.03
N VAL A 213 15.22 7.94 -12.23
CA VAL A 213 14.02 7.10 -12.06
C VAL A 213 13.23 7.58 -10.86
N ASP A 214 11.91 7.75 -11.04
CA ASP A 214 11.03 8.18 -9.96
C ASP A 214 9.65 7.48 -10.06
N THR A 215 8.72 7.87 -9.21
CA THR A 215 7.38 7.25 -9.13
C THR A 215 6.62 7.35 -10.44
N HIS A 216 6.74 8.42 -11.18
CA HIS A 216 6.06 8.56 -12.49
C HIS A 216 6.47 7.48 -13.51
N ASP A 217 7.70 6.96 -13.45
CA ASP A 217 8.14 5.87 -14.31
C ASP A 217 7.43 4.55 -13.97
N TYR A 218 7.23 4.28 -12.68
CA TYR A 218 6.45 3.12 -12.23
C TYR A 218 4.98 3.26 -12.62
N VAL A 219 4.41 4.46 -12.44
CA VAL A 219 3.04 4.77 -12.88
C VAL A 219 2.88 4.56 -14.38
N ALA A 220 3.84 5.00 -15.19
CA ALA A 220 3.86 4.72 -16.62
C ALA A 220 3.85 3.21 -16.91
N GLY A 221 4.63 2.43 -16.16
CA GLY A 221 4.71 0.96 -16.31
C GLY A 221 3.47 0.21 -15.82
N ILE A 222 2.55 0.83 -15.08
CA ILE A 222 1.25 0.24 -14.73
C ILE A 222 0.32 0.20 -15.94
N ALA A 223 0.45 1.16 -16.86
CA ALA A 223 -0.38 1.21 -18.06
C ALA A 223 -0.33 -0.13 -18.86
N PRO A 224 -1.43 -0.59 -19.47
CA PRO A 224 -2.73 0.10 -19.62
C PRO A 224 -3.76 -0.24 -18.53
N ARG A 225 -3.35 -0.83 -17.40
CA ARG A 225 -4.25 -1.26 -16.31
C ARG A 225 -4.83 -0.04 -15.59
N ALA A 226 -6.10 -0.13 -15.20
CA ALA A 226 -6.86 0.99 -14.65
C ALA A 226 -6.28 1.52 -13.31
N LEU A 227 -6.14 2.83 -13.18
CA LEU A 227 -5.53 3.47 -12.01
C LEU A 227 -6.35 4.68 -11.54
N PHE A 228 -6.64 4.74 -10.24
CA PHE A 228 -7.30 5.87 -9.57
C PHE A 228 -6.34 6.43 -8.52
N ILE A 229 -5.96 7.70 -8.65
CA ILE A 229 -5.09 8.40 -7.71
C ILE A 229 -5.85 9.57 -7.12
N SER A 230 -5.81 9.73 -5.80
CA SER A 230 -6.40 10.88 -5.11
C SER A 230 -5.43 11.44 -4.08
N GLU A 231 -5.25 12.75 -4.06
CA GLU A 231 -4.36 13.46 -3.15
C GLU A 231 -5.10 14.60 -2.46
N GLY A 232 -4.78 14.84 -1.19
CA GLY A 232 -5.28 16.01 -0.47
C GLY A 232 -4.49 17.26 -0.85
N ALA A 233 -5.18 18.37 -1.10
CA ALA A 233 -4.53 19.60 -1.56
C ALA A 233 -3.57 20.19 -0.52
N HIS A 234 -3.78 19.93 0.77
CA HIS A 234 -3.04 20.50 1.91
C HIS A 234 -2.66 19.42 2.93
N GLN A 235 -2.30 18.23 2.48
CA GLN A 235 -2.14 17.08 3.37
C GLN A 235 -0.98 17.22 4.37
N TRP A 236 -0.03 18.10 4.12
CA TRP A 236 1.11 18.32 5.00
C TRP A 236 1.01 19.61 5.84
N GLY A 237 0.12 20.54 5.50
CA GLY A 237 -0.08 21.83 6.15
C GLY A 237 -1.22 21.85 7.18
N ASP A 238 -1.53 20.74 7.88
CA ASP A 238 -2.67 20.64 8.80
C ASP A 238 -4.01 21.10 8.18
N GLY A 239 -4.14 20.99 6.87
CA GLY A 239 -5.29 21.45 6.10
C GLY A 239 -5.29 22.96 5.84
N LYS A 240 -4.13 23.61 5.91
CA LYS A 240 -3.93 25.02 5.55
C LYS A 240 -2.87 25.10 4.45
N PRO A 241 -3.01 26.04 3.49
CA PRO A 241 -1.98 26.28 2.50
C PRO A 241 -0.64 26.61 3.20
N ASP A 242 0.41 25.87 2.87
CA ASP A 242 1.77 26.12 3.30
C ASP A 242 2.60 26.43 2.05
N PRO A 243 3.41 27.54 2.02
CA PRO A 243 4.29 27.84 0.90
C PRO A 243 5.35 26.76 0.65
N HIS A 244 5.53 25.84 1.59
CA HIS A 244 6.39 24.66 1.44
C HIS A 244 5.58 23.41 1.07
N ASP A 245 4.25 23.53 0.89
CA ASP A 245 3.43 22.42 0.42
C ASP A 245 3.86 22.02 -0.99
N LYS A 246 3.92 20.71 -1.17
CA LYS A 246 4.14 20.12 -2.47
C LYS A 246 2.99 20.50 -3.41
N ASN A 247 3.31 20.80 -4.66
CA ASN A 247 2.29 21.03 -5.67
C ASN A 247 1.70 19.71 -6.17
N PHE A 248 0.79 19.14 -5.39
CA PHE A 248 0.13 17.88 -5.74
C PHE A 248 -0.65 17.93 -7.06
N ALA A 249 -1.10 19.12 -7.49
CA ALA A 249 -1.77 19.27 -8.77
C ALA A 249 -0.82 18.99 -9.94
N GLU A 250 0.38 19.56 -9.90
CA GLU A 250 1.42 19.32 -10.92
C GLU A 250 1.86 17.86 -10.94
N GLU A 251 1.99 17.25 -9.77
CA GLU A 251 2.39 15.85 -9.63
C GLU A 251 1.33 14.89 -10.19
N LEU A 252 0.05 15.13 -9.90
CA LEU A 252 -1.04 14.34 -10.47
C LEU A 252 -1.09 14.44 -12.01
N GLU A 253 -0.81 15.63 -12.56
CA GLU A 253 -0.71 15.79 -14.02
C GLU A 253 0.55 15.10 -14.59
N LEU A 254 1.67 15.09 -13.87
CA LEU A 254 2.86 14.34 -14.25
C LEU A 254 2.55 12.84 -14.35
N PHE A 255 1.94 12.26 -13.32
CA PHE A 255 1.54 10.84 -13.32
C PHE A 255 0.58 10.51 -14.45
N LYS A 256 -0.44 11.32 -14.63
CA LYS A 256 -1.41 11.15 -15.70
C LYS A 256 -0.76 11.17 -17.08
N ASN A 257 0.11 12.16 -17.31
CA ASN A 257 0.80 12.30 -18.59
C ASN A 257 1.76 11.11 -18.84
N ALA A 258 2.52 10.67 -17.84
CA ALA A 258 3.40 9.52 -17.93
C ALA A 258 2.63 8.24 -18.28
N TYR A 259 1.50 8.00 -17.59
CA TYR A 259 0.61 6.86 -17.84
C TYR A 259 0.00 6.89 -19.26
N LEU A 260 -0.56 8.04 -19.68
CA LEU A 260 -1.18 8.19 -21.01
C LEU A 260 -0.14 8.02 -22.13
N LYS A 261 1.06 8.61 -21.98
CA LYS A 261 2.15 8.48 -22.93
C LYS A 261 2.60 7.02 -23.12
N ASN A 262 2.47 6.21 -22.08
CA ASN A 262 2.81 4.78 -22.13
C ASN A 262 1.62 3.88 -22.55
N GLY A 263 0.61 4.44 -23.20
CA GLY A 263 -0.52 3.70 -23.79
C GLY A 263 -1.68 3.44 -22.84
N GLY A 264 -1.66 4.02 -21.65
CA GLY A 264 -2.79 3.97 -20.71
C GLY A 264 -3.99 4.76 -21.22
N LYS A 265 -5.20 4.34 -20.81
CA LYS A 265 -6.45 4.98 -21.22
C LYS A 265 -7.42 5.21 -20.06
N ASP A 266 -7.19 4.60 -18.93
CA ASP A 266 -8.12 4.58 -17.81
C ASP A 266 -7.40 4.96 -16.51
N ILE A 267 -7.08 6.26 -16.40
CA ILE A 267 -6.54 6.88 -15.21
C ILE A 267 -7.49 7.97 -14.73
N VAL A 268 -7.77 7.98 -13.43
CA VAL A 268 -8.48 9.05 -12.72
C VAL A 268 -7.52 9.69 -11.74
N THR A 269 -7.43 11.02 -11.77
CA THR A 269 -6.66 11.79 -10.79
C THR A 269 -7.57 12.80 -10.11
N ILE A 270 -7.55 12.84 -8.78
CA ILE A 270 -8.38 13.73 -7.96
C ILE A 270 -7.48 14.47 -6.97
N LEU A 271 -7.53 15.80 -7.02
CA LEU A 271 -7.07 16.66 -5.94
C LEU A 271 -8.30 17.07 -5.13
N PHE A 272 -8.37 16.71 -3.85
CA PHE A 272 -9.53 16.98 -3.02
C PHE A 272 -9.25 18.03 -1.93
N GLU A 273 -10.31 18.81 -1.64
CA GLU A 273 -10.34 19.83 -0.58
C GLU A 273 -11.21 19.40 0.62
N GLU A 274 -11.91 18.28 0.51
CA GLU A 274 -12.71 17.75 1.62
C GLU A 274 -11.85 17.56 2.86
N ASN A 275 -12.43 17.86 4.03
CA ASN A 275 -11.71 17.83 5.31
C ASN A 275 -10.48 18.77 5.35
N GLY A 276 -10.52 19.87 4.57
CA GLY A 276 -9.41 20.82 4.45
C GLY A 276 -8.24 20.29 3.61
N GLY A 277 -8.47 19.32 2.73
CA GLY A 277 -7.40 18.75 1.89
C GLY A 277 -6.32 18.01 2.69
N ARG A 278 -6.64 17.55 3.89
CA ARG A 278 -5.67 16.87 4.79
C ARG A 278 -5.30 15.48 4.30
N HIS A 279 -4.28 14.91 4.90
CA HIS A 279 -3.86 13.52 4.72
C HIS A 279 -4.92 12.55 5.28
N CYS A 280 -5.95 12.26 4.48
CA CYS A 280 -7.09 11.44 4.87
C CYS A 280 -7.75 10.77 3.64
N PHE A 281 -8.73 9.92 3.87
CA PHE A 281 -9.53 9.34 2.81
C PHE A 281 -11.01 9.75 2.99
N PRO A 282 -11.43 10.90 2.45
CA PRO A 282 -12.78 11.42 2.65
C PRO A 282 -13.85 10.48 2.11
N SER A 283 -15.00 10.40 2.78
CA SER A 283 -16.08 9.48 2.42
C SER A 283 -16.56 9.65 0.97
N LYS A 284 -16.60 10.89 0.47
CA LYS A 284 -16.99 11.17 -0.92
C LYS A 284 -15.97 10.64 -1.92
N VAL A 285 -14.68 10.80 -1.63
CA VAL A 285 -13.58 10.27 -2.49
C VAL A 285 -13.57 8.74 -2.44
N LYS A 286 -13.78 8.14 -1.26
CA LYS A 286 -13.92 6.69 -1.11
C LYS A 286 -15.08 6.14 -1.95
N GLU A 287 -16.24 6.76 -1.91
CA GLU A 287 -17.40 6.29 -2.69
C GLU A 287 -17.16 6.37 -4.21
N GLN A 288 -16.46 7.42 -4.67
CA GLN A 288 -16.04 7.53 -6.06
C GLN A 288 -15.06 6.40 -6.43
N ALA A 289 -14.05 6.15 -5.58
CA ALA A 289 -13.07 5.08 -5.76
C ALA A 289 -13.73 3.69 -5.79
N TYR A 290 -14.68 3.43 -4.88
CA TYR A 290 -15.39 2.14 -4.82
C TYR A 290 -16.31 1.93 -6.02
N THR A 291 -17.04 2.96 -6.45
CA THR A 291 -17.87 2.90 -7.65
C THR A 291 -16.99 2.66 -8.89
N TRP A 292 -15.82 3.27 -8.92
CA TRP A 292 -14.86 3.07 -9.99
C TRP A 292 -14.28 1.64 -9.99
N LEU A 293 -13.93 1.08 -8.81
CA LEU A 293 -13.54 -0.33 -8.69
C LEU A 293 -14.65 -1.28 -9.13
N ASP A 294 -15.91 -1.01 -8.75
CA ASP A 294 -17.07 -1.82 -9.17
C ASP A 294 -17.20 -1.86 -10.70
N LYS A 295 -16.99 -0.72 -11.37
CA LYS A 295 -17.01 -0.63 -12.85
C LYS A 295 -15.95 -1.50 -13.51
N HIS A 296 -14.78 -1.64 -12.91
CA HIS A 296 -13.64 -2.34 -13.51
C HIS A 296 -13.57 -3.83 -13.16
N LEU A 297 -14.15 -4.22 -12.02
CA LEU A 297 -13.96 -5.55 -11.45
C LEU A 297 -15.26 -6.38 -11.35
N LYS A 298 -16.42 -5.76 -11.49
CA LYS A 298 -17.73 -6.45 -11.54
C LYS A 298 -18.32 -6.40 -12.92
#